data_43616e0d2776882349e8839a023d56ae
#
_entry.id   43616e0d2776882349e8839a023d56ae
#
_cell.length_a   1.000
_cell.length_b   1.000
_cell.length_c   1.000
_cell.angle_alpha   90.00
_cell.angle_beta   90.00
_cell.angle_gamma   90.00
#
_symmetry.space_group_name_H-M   'P 1'
#
loop_
_entity.id
_entity.type
_entity.pdbx_description
1 polymer ?
#
loop_
_entity_poly.entity_id
_entity_poly.type
_entity_poly.pdbx_seq_one_letter_code
_entity_poly.pdbx_strand_id
1 'polypeptide(L)'
;PTKIRALHSVCSPGTDFNNTTNNITNYSMCIWIKKNKSILLNKAPEIICGMSAIDILTGDTHIFEYREKYFHNPTTFDEIERFYSSYNPNEILVVYETTEQEIKDILQFSQINCDKIHLINVNDTENSHHKLVKNCDNQTFIKEQLNHFYEIMEYHVFCQTHRLDEHQMATQAFCFHLDFIYNCNPNLVKKIKKPVYDNEGNRLILGNHSLKQLNIINNQQHRGVLSSVSSFVNKCNTPM
;
A
#
# COMPACT_ATOMS: atom_id res chain seq x y z
N PRO A 1 35.09 -28.36 -10.80
CA PRO A 1 34.80 -26.95 -10.56
C PRO A 1 34.04 -26.83 -9.27
N THR A 2 34.66 -26.23 -8.24
CA THR A 2 34.07 -25.96 -6.95
C THR A 2 33.02 -24.87 -7.12
N LYS A 3 31.75 -25.20 -6.85
CA LYS A 3 30.67 -24.21 -6.82
C LYS A 3 30.86 -23.32 -5.61
N ILE A 4 31.27 -22.08 -5.82
CA ILE A 4 31.33 -21.06 -4.77
C ILE A 4 29.90 -20.54 -4.55
N ARG A 5 29.38 -20.71 -3.35
CA ARG A 5 28.11 -20.08 -2.93
C ARG A 5 28.43 -18.69 -2.37
N ALA A 6 27.93 -17.66 -3.03
CA ALA A 6 28.00 -16.28 -2.55
C ALA A 6 26.59 -15.83 -2.15
N LEU A 7 26.49 -15.06 -1.06
CA LEU A 7 25.25 -14.40 -0.70
C LEU A 7 24.96 -13.34 -1.77
N HIS A 8 23.85 -13.49 -2.51
CA HIS A 8 23.50 -12.59 -3.60
C HIS A 8 22.75 -11.36 -3.08
N SER A 9 21.80 -11.56 -2.17
CA SER A 9 21.05 -10.50 -1.54
C SER A 9 20.39 -11.01 -0.24
N VAL A 10 20.16 -10.12 0.71
CA VAL A 10 19.31 -10.36 1.87
C VAL A 10 18.02 -9.59 1.63
N CYS A 11 16.94 -10.30 1.36
CA CYS A 11 15.61 -9.69 1.22
C CYS A 11 14.90 -9.81 2.57
N SER A 12 14.65 -8.69 3.23
CA SER A 12 13.74 -8.61 4.37
C SER A 12 12.77 -7.45 4.13
N PRO A 13 11.55 -7.49 4.71
CA PRO A 13 10.58 -6.42 4.52
C PRO A 13 11.20 -5.07 4.83
N GLY A 14 11.12 -4.17 3.86
CA GLY A 14 11.60 -2.80 4.01
C GLY A 14 13.10 -2.62 4.23
N THR A 15 13.94 -3.65 4.21
CA THR A 15 15.39 -3.47 4.36
C THR A 15 16.04 -3.28 2.99
N ASP A 16 16.27 -2.03 2.65
CA ASP A 16 17.20 -1.67 1.61
C ASP A 16 18.50 -1.18 2.26
N PHE A 17 19.48 -2.07 2.39
CA PHE A 17 20.81 -1.72 2.92
C PHE A 17 21.66 -0.94 1.90
N ASN A 18 21.19 -0.80 0.67
CA ASN A 18 21.94 -0.13 -0.40
C ASN A 18 21.57 1.36 -0.52
N ASN A 19 20.47 1.80 0.06
CA ASN A 19 20.08 3.20 0.04
C ASN A 19 20.82 3.98 1.14
N THR A 20 21.86 4.67 0.73
CA THR A 20 22.59 5.67 1.53
C THR A 20 21.78 6.95 1.80
N THR A 21 20.50 6.97 1.43
CA THR A 21 19.61 8.08 1.76
C THR A 21 19.20 7.97 3.23
N ASN A 22 19.44 9.02 3.99
CA ASN A 22 19.09 9.19 5.41
C ASN A 22 17.55 9.22 5.62
N ASN A 23 16.81 8.28 5.06
CA ASN A 23 15.38 8.18 5.28
C ASN A 23 15.15 7.65 6.70
N ILE A 24 14.53 8.50 7.52
CA ILE A 24 14.16 8.19 8.92
C ILE A 24 13.04 7.15 8.96
N THR A 25 12.29 6.99 7.87
CA THR A 25 11.14 6.08 7.75
C THR A 25 11.41 4.98 6.74
N ASN A 26 10.90 3.78 7.00
CA ASN A 26 11.03 2.61 6.13
C ASN A 26 9.68 1.91 5.98
N TYR A 27 8.84 2.46 5.10
CA TYR A 27 7.52 1.91 4.85
C TYR A 27 7.56 0.69 3.92
N SER A 28 6.82 -0.33 4.30
CA SER A 28 6.31 -1.39 3.44
C SER A 28 4.82 -1.16 3.21
N MET A 29 4.31 -1.48 2.03
CA MET A 29 2.92 -1.24 1.65
C MET A 29 2.28 -2.50 1.08
N CYS A 30 1.02 -2.73 1.40
CA CYS A 30 0.19 -3.73 0.75
C CYS A 30 -1.00 -3.05 0.07
N ILE A 31 -1.25 -3.39 -1.19
CA ILE A 31 -2.38 -2.92 -1.98
C ILE A 31 -3.18 -4.14 -2.41
N TRP A 32 -4.45 -4.21 -2.02
CA TRP A 32 -5.37 -5.28 -2.41
C TRP A 32 -6.43 -4.74 -3.35
N ILE A 33 -6.44 -5.21 -4.59
CA ILE A 33 -7.31 -4.72 -5.66
C ILE A 33 -8.32 -5.79 -6.04
N LYS A 34 -9.60 -5.46 -5.92
CA LYS A 34 -10.72 -6.32 -6.32
C LYS A 34 -11.64 -5.58 -7.27
N LYS A 35 -11.94 -6.23 -8.40
CA LYS A 35 -12.87 -5.70 -9.39
C LYS A 35 -14.19 -6.47 -9.31
N ASN A 36 -15.22 -5.81 -8.81
CA ASN A 36 -16.55 -6.40 -8.78
C ASN A 36 -17.23 -6.27 -10.14
N LYS A 37 -17.57 -7.40 -10.74
CA LYS A 37 -18.42 -7.43 -11.93
C LYS A 37 -19.84 -7.03 -11.49
N SER A 38 -20.41 -6.03 -12.12
CA SER A 38 -21.80 -5.69 -11.87
C SER A 38 -22.70 -6.86 -12.32
N ILE A 39 -23.50 -7.37 -11.39
CA ILE A 39 -24.51 -8.41 -11.67
C ILE A 39 -25.69 -7.81 -12.48
N LEU A 40 -25.87 -6.50 -12.40
CA LEU A 40 -26.92 -5.79 -13.12
C LEU A 40 -26.40 -5.32 -14.48
N LEU A 41 -27.10 -5.69 -15.55
CA LEU A 41 -26.74 -5.46 -16.97
C LEU A 41 -26.40 -4.01 -17.35
N ASN A 42 -26.68 -3.03 -16.49
CA ASN A 42 -26.50 -1.59 -16.78
C ASN A 42 -25.65 -0.82 -15.75
N LYS A 43 -24.98 -1.48 -14.81
CA LYS A 43 -24.06 -0.79 -13.90
C LYS A 43 -22.62 -1.00 -14.33
N ALA A 44 -21.83 0.07 -14.35
CA ALA A 44 -20.39 -0.01 -14.53
C ALA A 44 -19.78 -0.91 -13.45
N PRO A 45 -18.74 -1.70 -13.77
CA PRO A 45 -18.02 -2.45 -12.76
C PRO A 45 -17.46 -1.48 -11.71
N GLU A 46 -17.34 -1.94 -10.46
CA GLU A 46 -16.75 -1.18 -9.38
C GLU A 46 -15.37 -1.77 -9.03
N ILE A 47 -14.43 -0.90 -8.71
CA ILE A 47 -13.16 -1.29 -8.13
C ILE A 47 -13.21 -0.98 -6.64
N ILE A 48 -12.74 -1.93 -5.85
CA ILE A 48 -12.52 -1.77 -4.42
C ILE A 48 -11.04 -1.99 -4.17
N CYS A 49 -10.42 -1.05 -3.50
CA CYS A 49 -9.02 -1.13 -3.17
C CYS A 49 -8.81 -0.94 -1.67
N GLY A 50 -8.22 -1.92 -1.02
CA GLY A 50 -7.78 -1.84 0.36
C GLY A 50 -6.26 -1.68 0.41
N MET A 51 -5.78 -0.80 1.25
CA MET A 51 -4.36 -0.48 1.37
C MET A 51 -3.91 -0.48 2.82
N SER A 52 -2.67 -0.90 3.04
CA SER A 52 -1.99 -0.76 4.33
C SER A 52 -0.56 -0.32 4.14
N ALA A 53 -0.09 0.61 4.96
CA ALA A 53 1.29 1.06 5.02
C ALA A 53 1.83 0.86 6.44
N ILE A 54 2.97 0.21 6.58
CA ILE A 54 3.60 -0.10 7.86
C ILE A 54 5.03 0.39 7.83
N ASP A 55 5.38 1.27 8.76
CA ASP A 55 6.78 1.64 8.97
C ASP A 55 7.47 0.56 9.83
N ILE A 56 8.41 -0.13 9.25
CA ILE A 56 9.13 -1.23 9.91
C ILE A 56 10.00 -0.73 11.08
N LEU A 57 10.43 0.53 11.07
CA LEU A 57 11.30 1.10 12.11
C LEU A 57 10.50 1.57 13.33
N THR A 58 9.44 2.34 13.12
CA THR A 58 8.63 2.95 14.19
C THR A 58 7.42 2.11 14.58
N GLY A 59 6.99 1.19 13.68
CA GLY A 59 5.78 0.40 13.81
C GLY A 59 4.50 1.17 13.47
N ASP A 60 4.59 2.41 13.00
CA ASP A 60 3.41 3.20 12.64
C ASP A 60 2.67 2.52 11.47
N THR A 61 1.35 2.41 11.62
CA THR A 61 0.52 1.65 10.71
C THR A 61 -0.70 2.45 10.28
N HIS A 62 -0.86 2.54 8.97
CA HIS A 62 -1.97 3.24 8.34
C HIS A 62 -2.71 2.30 7.40
N ILE A 63 -4.04 2.39 7.41
CA ILE A 63 -4.91 1.63 6.52
C ILE A 63 -5.88 2.56 5.82
N PHE A 64 -6.24 2.23 4.59
CA PHE A 64 -7.19 3.00 3.80
C PHE A 64 -7.96 2.09 2.85
N GLU A 65 -9.22 2.43 2.58
CA GLU A 65 -10.06 1.76 1.59
C GLU A 65 -10.83 2.78 0.78
N TYR A 66 -10.90 2.58 -0.53
CA TYR A 66 -11.81 3.34 -1.38
C TYR A 66 -12.56 2.43 -2.35
N ARG A 67 -13.69 2.94 -2.84
CA ARG A 67 -14.56 2.31 -3.83
C ARG A 67 -14.93 3.31 -4.88
N GLU A 68 -14.66 2.96 -6.13
CA GLU A 68 -14.94 3.81 -7.27
C GLU A 68 -15.54 3.01 -8.43
N LYS A 69 -16.23 3.72 -9.32
CA LYS A 69 -16.62 3.13 -10.63
C LYS A 69 -15.35 2.88 -11.42
N TYR A 70 -15.23 1.66 -11.93
CA TYR A 70 -14.06 1.30 -12.70
C TYR A 70 -14.09 1.95 -14.08
N PHE A 71 -13.15 2.81 -14.32
CA PHE A 71 -12.77 3.32 -15.64
C PHE A 71 -11.29 3.05 -15.86
N HIS A 72 -10.93 2.64 -17.08
CA HIS A 72 -9.53 2.41 -17.42
C HIS A 72 -8.83 3.75 -17.73
N ASN A 73 -8.69 4.57 -16.70
CA ASN A 73 -8.05 5.89 -16.75
C ASN A 73 -7.33 6.22 -15.42
N PRO A 74 -6.39 7.15 -15.42
CA PRO A 74 -5.63 7.50 -14.21
C PRO A 74 -6.50 7.98 -13.05
N THR A 75 -7.60 8.70 -13.31
CA THR A 75 -8.42 9.31 -12.25
C THR A 75 -9.09 8.29 -11.34
N THR A 76 -9.34 7.06 -11.82
CA THR A 76 -9.86 5.96 -11.00
C THR A 76 -8.87 5.53 -9.91
N PHE A 77 -7.59 5.81 -10.09
CA PHE A 77 -6.50 5.34 -9.25
C PHE A 77 -5.78 6.47 -8.51
N ASP A 78 -6.34 7.69 -8.52
CA ASP A 78 -5.77 8.86 -7.83
C ASP A 78 -5.56 8.60 -6.32
N GLU A 79 -6.46 7.82 -5.68
CA GLU A 79 -6.32 7.46 -4.27
C GLU A 79 -5.16 6.48 -4.00
N ILE A 80 -4.85 5.59 -4.94
CA ILE A 80 -3.65 4.74 -4.84
C ILE A 80 -2.40 5.60 -4.95
N GLU A 81 -2.36 6.51 -5.94
CA GLU A 81 -1.25 7.44 -6.13
C GLU A 81 -1.05 8.32 -4.90
N ARG A 82 -2.14 8.84 -4.32
CA ARG A 82 -2.12 9.64 -3.10
C ARG A 82 -1.49 8.88 -1.93
N PHE A 83 -2.01 7.68 -1.66
CA PHE A 83 -1.54 6.86 -0.56
C PHE A 83 -0.07 6.44 -0.75
N TYR A 84 0.30 6.03 -1.96
CA TYR A 84 1.67 5.74 -2.32
C TYR A 84 2.60 6.93 -2.09
N SER A 85 2.23 8.11 -2.59
CA SER A 85 3.05 9.32 -2.46
C SER A 85 3.17 9.81 -1.02
N SER A 86 2.15 9.55 -0.18
CA SER A 86 2.16 9.95 1.24
C SER A 86 3.16 9.17 2.08
N TYR A 87 3.33 7.87 1.79
CA TYR A 87 4.17 6.98 2.57
C TYR A 87 5.49 6.62 1.89
N ASN A 88 5.59 6.79 0.57
CA ASN A 88 6.77 6.50 -0.26
C ASN A 88 7.48 5.17 0.14
N PRO A 89 6.80 4.03 -0.03
CA PRO A 89 7.28 2.74 0.47
C PRO A 89 8.49 2.24 -0.34
N ASN A 90 9.38 1.53 0.35
CA ASN A 90 10.53 0.84 -0.26
C ASN A 90 10.18 -0.53 -0.83
N GLU A 91 9.04 -1.09 -0.42
CA GLU A 91 8.56 -2.41 -0.84
C GLU A 91 7.04 -2.42 -0.92
N ILE A 92 6.49 -3.01 -1.98
CA ILE A 92 5.04 -3.05 -2.23
C ILE A 92 4.60 -4.48 -2.54
N LEU A 93 3.55 -4.89 -1.84
CA LEU A 93 2.80 -6.12 -2.11
C LEU A 93 1.51 -5.74 -2.85
N VAL A 94 1.29 -6.30 -4.02
CA VAL A 94 0.06 -6.05 -4.81
C VAL A 94 -0.70 -7.36 -4.94
N VAL A 95 -1.82 -7.47 -4.23
CA VAL A 95 -2.74 -8.61 -4.32
C VAL A 95 -3.89 -8.28 -5.26
N TYR A 96 -4.15 -9.11 -6.28
CA TYR A 96 -5.11 -8.79 -7.32
C TYR A 96 -5.85 -10.02 -7.88
N GLU A 97 -7.06 -9.78 -8.36
CA GLU A 97 -7.91 -10.79 -9.02
C GLU A 97 -8.03 -10.57 -10.54
N THR A 98 -7.46 -9.50 -11.07
CA THR A 98 -7.51 -9.09 -12.47
C THR A 98 -6.40 -9.73 -13.31
N THR A 99 -6.21 -9.29 -14.55
CA THR A 99 -5.09 -9.74 -15.39
C THR A 99 -3.81 -9.01 -15.03
N GLU A 100 -2.68 -9.65 -15.23
CA GLU A 100 -1.36 -9.06 -14.95
C GLU A 100 -1.12 -7.78 -15.78
N GLN A 101 -1.60 -7.74 -17.01
CA GLN A 101 -1.50 -6.54 -17.85
C GLN A 101 -2.27 -5.37 -17.25
N GLU A 102 -3.50 -5.61 -16.80
CA GLU A 102 -4.33 -4.59 -16.17
C GLU A 102 -3.69 -4.03 -14.89
N ILE A 103 -3.02 -4.88 -14.12
CA ILE A 103 -2.27 -4.42 -12.93
C ILE A 103 -1.07 -3.56 -13.32
N LYS A 104 -0.33 -3.91 -14.36
CA LYS A 104 0.78 -3.08 -14.85
C LYS A 104 0.29 -1.70 -15.28
N ASP A 105 -0.85 -1.64 -15.96
CA ASP A 105 -1.48 -0.37 -16.36
C ASP A 105 -1.90 0.45 -15.11
N ILE A 106 -2.50 -0.19 -14.10
CA ILE A 106 -2.88 0.45 -12.84
C ILE A 106 -1.66 1.03 -12.12
N LEU A 107 -0.57 0.28 -12.01
CA LEU A 107 0.67 0.75 -11.39
C LEU A 107 1.27 1.93 -12.15
N GLN A 108 1.18 1.92 -13.48
CA GLN A 108 1.62 3.03 -14.32
C GLN A 108 0.73 4.27 -14.11
N PHE A 109 -0.59 4.11 -14.08
CA PHE A 109 -1.54 5.20 -13.81
C PHE A 109 -1.32 5.84 -12.45
N SER A 110 -1.05 5.02 -11.44
CA SER A 110 -0.75 5.46 -10.06
C SER A 110 0.67 5.98 -9.87
N GLN A 111 1.47 6.06 -10.95
CA GLN A 111 2.88 6.53 -10.93
C GLN A 111 3.75 5.81 -9.88
N ILE A 112 3.47 4.54 -9.63
CA ILE A 112 4.21 3.73 -8.67
C ILE A 112 5.57 3.37 -9.27
N ASN A 113 6.64 3.93 -8.68
CA ASN A 113 8.03 3.67 -9.02
C ASN A 113 8.74 3.10 -7.79
N CYS A 114 8.54 1.82 -7.52
CA CYS A 114 9.21 1.11 -6.44
C CYS A 114 10.06 -0.01 -7.02
N ASP A 115 11.29 -0.17 -6.53
CA ASP A 115 12.22 -1.20 -7.02
C ASP A 115 11.78 -2.62 -6.64
N LYS A 116 11.01 -2.75 -5.54
CA LYS A 116 10.55 -4.04 -5.01
C LYS A 116 9.02 -4.11 -5.02
N ILE A 117 8.47 -4.68 -6.09
CA ILE A 117 7.04 -4.93 -6.22
C ILE A 117 6.78 -6.43 -6.31
N HIS A 118 6.01 -6.96 -5.37
CA HIS A 118 5.56 -8.35 -5.37
C HIS A 118 4.14 -8.43 -5.92
N LEU A 119 3.98 -9.01 -7.11
CA LEU A 119 2.69 -9.23 -7.74
C LEU A 119 2.13 -10.59 -7.32
N ILE A 120 0.98 -10.59 -6.66
CA ILE A 120 0.36 -11.78 -6.08
C ILE A 120 -1.05 -11.94 -6.65
N ASN A 121 -1.19 -12.89 -7.58
CA ASN A 121 -2.49 -13.20 -8.16
C ASN A 121 -3.27 -14.13 -7.22
N VAL A 122 -4.49 -13.72 -6.85
CA VAL A 122 -5.38 -14.51 -5.98
C VAL A 122 -5.72 -15.88 -6.59
N ASN A 123 -5.79 -15.96 -7.93
CA ASN A 123 -6.16 -17.18 -8.64
C ASN A 123 -4.97 -18.12 -8.94
N ASP A 124 -3.75 -17.70 -8.66
CA ASP A 124 -2.54 -18.48 -8.90
C ASP A 124 -2.32 -19.49 -7.76
N THR A 125 -2.62 -20.76 -8.01
CA THR A 125 -2.49 -21.84 -7.05
C THR A 125 -1.03 -22.26 -6.80
N GLU A 126 -0.11 -21.93 -7.68
CA GLU A 126 1.31 -22.25 -7.55
C GLU A 126 2.07 -21.23 -6.68
N ASN A 127 1.46 -20.07 -6.44
CA ASN A 127 2.05 -19.04 -5.62
C ASN A 127 2.14 -19.47 -4.14
N SER A 128 3.30 -19.28 -3.52
CA SER A 128 3.53 -19.60 -2.10
C SER A 128 2.55 -18.91 -1.14
N HIS A 129 2.04 -17.75 -1.54
CA HIS A 129 1.10 -16.93 -0.74
C HIS A 129 -0.39 -17.25 -0.99
N HIS A 130 -0.71 -18.17 -1.92
CA HIS A 130 -2.10 -18.48 -2.28
C HIS A 130 -2.98 -18.89 -1.10
N LYS A 131 -2.47 -19.74 -0.22
CA LYS A 131 -3.21 -20.19 0.98
C LYS A 131 -3.53 -19.01 1.90
N LEU A 132 -2.56 -18.12 2.11
CA LEU A 132 -2.72 -16.96 2.96
C LEU A 132 -3.75 -15.99 2.39
N VAL A 133 -3.64 -15.70 1.10
CA VAL A 133 -4.61 -14.81 0.39
C VAL A 133 -6.04 -15.33 0.55
N LYS A 134 -6.28 -16.63 0.35
CA LYS A 134 -7.60 -17.24 0.58
C LYS A 134 -8.06 -17.18 2.03
N ASN A 135 -7.14 -17.34 2.97
CA ASN A 135 -7.47 -17.29 4.39
C ASN A 135 -7.90 -15.88 4.81
N CYS A 136 -7.32 -14.83 4.19
CA CYS A 136 -7.70 -13.44 4.48
C CYS A 136 -9.14 -13.08 4.08
N ASP A 137 -9.82 -13.88 3.26
CA ASP A 137 -11.26 -13.74 3.00
C ASP A 137 -12.12 -14.24 4.19
N ASN A 138 -11.55 -15.01 5.11
CA ASN A 138 -12.26 -15.61 6.22
C ASN A 138 -12.19 -14.74 7.48
N GLN A 139 -13.33 -14.27 7.96
CA GLN A 139 -13.45 -13.45 9.17
C GLN A 139 -12.88 -14.12 10.42
N THR A 140 -13.00 -15.45 10.52
CA THR A 140 -12.43 -16.22 11.64
C THR A 140 -10.92 -16.13 11.64
N PHE A 141 -10.30 -16.27 10.47
CA PHE A 141 -8.85 -16.15 10.30
C PHE A 141 -8.37 -14.73 10.65
N ILE A 142 -9.04 -13.69 10.14
CA ILE A 142 -8.73 -12.28 10.46
C ILE A 142 -8.76 -12.07 11.97
N LYS A 143 -9.81 -12.57 12.66
CA LYS A 143 -9.94 -12.47 14.11
C LYS A 143 -8.79 -13.16 14.85
N GLU A 144 -8.43 -14.38 14.43
CA GLU A 144 -7.33 -15.14 15.03
C GLU A 144 -5.99 -14.42 14.82
N GLN A 145 -5.74 -13.91 13.63
CA GLN A 145 -4.52 -13.16 13.32
C GLN A 145 -4.42 -11.87 14.14
N LEU A 146 -5.46 -11.05 14.17
CA LEU A 146 -5.45 -9.83 14.96
C LEU A 146 -5.27 -10.09 16.45
N ASN A 147 -5.92 -11.13 16.99
CA ASN A 147 -5.73 -11.54 18.38
C ASN A 147 -4.30 -12.02 18.66
N HIS A 148 -3.69 -12.72 17.71
CA HIS A 148 -2.32 -13.19 17.84
C HIS A 148 -1.30 -12.02 17.93
N PHE A 149 -1.51 -10.98 17.15
CA PHE A 149 -0.58 -9.87 17.10
C PHE A 149 -0.81 -8.78 18.15
N TYR A 150 -2.06 -8.56 18.59
CA TYR A 150 -2.42 -7.41 19.43
C TYR A 150 -2.99 -7.76 20.81
N GLU A 151 -3.07 -9.03 21.19
CA GLU A 151 -3.62 -9.47 22.50
C GLU A 151 -4.96 -8.76 22.83
N ILE A 152 -5.92 -8.85 21.90
CA ILE A 152 -7.17 -8.09 21.96
C ILE A 152 -8.09 -8.68 23.03
N MET A 153 -8.51 -7.88 24.03
CA MET A 153 -9.48 -8.30 25.04
C MET A 153 -10.89 -8.39 24.49
N GLU A 154 -11.34 -7.34 23.78
CA GLU A 154 -12.68 -7.24 23.18
C GLU A 154 -12.57 -6.95 21.68
N TYR A 155 -12.76 -7.98 20.87
CA TYR A 155 -12.57 -7.92 19.43
C TYR A 155 -13.46 -6.86 18.74
N HIS A 156 -14.75 -6.80 19.12
CA HIS A 156 -15.66 -5.83 18.49
C HIS A 156 -15.28 -4.38 18.78
N VAL A 157 -14.88 -4.09 20.01
CA VAL A 157 -14.42 -2.75 20.40
C VAL A 157 -13.15 -2.37 19.62
N PHE A 158 -12.24 -3.33 19.49
CA PHE A 158 -11.01 -3.11 18.70
C PHE A 158 -11.35 -2.79 17.24
N CYS A 159 -12.19 -3.60 16.58
CA CYS A 159 -12.59 -3.40 15.20
C CYS A 159 -13.30 -2.06 14.99
N GLN A 160 -14.22 -1.67 15.87
CA GLN A 160 -14.89 -0.37 15.80
C GLN A 160 -13.93 0.80 16.01
N THR A 161 -13.02 0.71 16.98
CA THR A 161 -12.06 1.77 17.28
C THR A 161 -11.14 2.04 16.08
N HIS A 162 -10.75 0.98 15.38
CA HIS A 162 -9.83 1.06 14.24
C HIS A 162 -10.54 0.99 12.87
N ARG A 163 -11.87 1.05 12.84
CA ARG A 163 -12.75 1.00 11.64
C ARG A 163 -12.53 -0.23 10.76
N LEU A 164 -12.10 -1.33 11.33
CA LEU A 164 -11.83 -2.56 10.59
C LEU A 164 -13.11 -3.23 10.07
N ASP A 165 -14.23 -3.06 10.79
CA ASP A 165 -15.54 -3.59 10.37
C ASP A 165 -16.11 -2.86 9.15
N GLU A 166 -15.83 -1.56 9.04
CA GLU A 166 -16.33 -0.70 7.96
C GLU A 166 -15.53 -0.90 6.66
N HIS A 167 -14.23 -1.26 6.79
CA HIS A 167 -13.26 -1.31 5.69
C HIS A 167 -12.65 -2.71 5.54
N GLN A 168 -13.44 -3.64 5.00
CA GLN A 168 -13.06 -5.06 4.93
C GLN A 168 -11.83 -5.30 4.04
N MET A 169 -11.73 -4.63 2.89
CA MET A 169 -10.59 -4.80 1.98
C MET A 169 -9.30 -4.23 2.57
N ALA A 170 -9.38 -3.09 3.28
CA ALA A 170 -8.23 -2.56 4.01
C ALA A 170 -7.79 -3.51 5.13
N THR A 171 -8.74 -4.14 5.81
CA THR A 171 -8.49 -5.13 6.86
C THR A 171 -7.83 -6.39 6.29
N GLN A 172 -8.29 -6.88 5.14
CA GLN A 172 -7.66 -8.01 4.43
C GLN A 172 -6.22 -7.68 4.02
N ALA A 173 -6.03 -6.52 3.40
CA ALA A 173 -4.71 -6.05 3.01
C ALA A 173 -3.77 -5.93 4.23
N PHE A 174 -4.27 -5.43 5.33
CA PHE A 174 -3.52 -5.28 6.58
C PHE A 174 -3.14 -6.64 7.20
N CYS A 175 -4.09 -7.57 7.31
CA CYS A 175 -3.82 -8.91 7.84
C CYS A 175 -2.81 -9.69 6.98
N PHE A 176 -2.95 -9.59 5.65
CA PHE A 176 -1.98 -10.17 4.73
C PHE A 176 -0.59 -9.56 4.91
N HIS A 177 -0.51 -8.25 5.05
CA HIS A 177 0.73 -7.52 5.25
C HIS A 177 1.43 -7.90 6.56
N LEU A 178 0.66 -8.00 7.66
CA LEU A 178 1.18 -8.46 8.96
C LEU A 178 1.78 -9.86 8.88
N ASP A 179 1.07 -10.79 8.23
CA ASP A 179 1.56 -12.17 8.08
C ASP A 179 2.80 -12.25 7.19
N PHE A 180 2.83 -11.46 6.12
CA PHE A 180 4.03 -11.34 5.28
C PHE A 180 5.25 -10.89 6.08
N ILE A 181 5.11 -9.83 6.88
CA ILE A 181 6.20 -9.33 7.74
C ILE A 181 6.57 -10.37 8.79
N TYR A 182 5.59 -11.05 9.39
CA TYR A 182 5.81 -12.10 10.39
C TYR A 182 6.62 -13.28 9.83
N ASN A 183 6.28 -13.73 8.64
CA ASN A 183 6.98 -14.84 7.97
C ASN A 183 8.42 -14.47 7.60
N CYS A 184 8.68 -13.20 7.31
CA CYS A 184 10.03 -12.71 7.05
C CYS A 184 10.85 -12.53 8.34
N ASN A 185 10.26 -11.89 9.35
CA ASN A 185 10.89 -11.70 10.66
C ASN A 185 9.87 -11.50 11.78
N PRO A 186 9.60 -12.53 12.61
CA PRO A 186 8.62 -12.46 13.70
C PRO A 186 8.87 -11.35 14.74
N ASN A 187 10.12 -10.92 14.90
CA ASN A 187 10.46 -9.87 15.86
C ASN A 187 10.03 -8.46 15.41
N LEU A 188 9.88 -8.23 14.12
CA LEU A 188 9.42 -6.95 13.59
C LEU A 188 7.96 -6.69 13.94
N VAL A 189 7.13 -7.73 13.87
CA VAL A 189 5.68 -7.60 14.10
C VAL A 189 5.37 -7.15 15.53
N LYS A 190 6.18 -7.54 16.52
CA LYS A 190 6.00 -7.12 17.93
C LYS A 190 6.05 -5.59 18.13
N LYS A 191 6.62 -4.85 17.19
CA LYS A 191 6.74 -3.39 17.23
C LYS A 191 5.60 -2.70 16.49
N ILE A 192 4.82 -3.42 15.69
CA ILE A 192 3.78 -2.85 14.84
C ILE A 192 2.64 -2.34 15.73
N LYS A 193 2.34 -1.05 15.60
CA LYS A 193 1.26 -0.39 16.34
C LYS A 193 -0.10 -0.75 15.76
N LYS A 194 -1.14 -0.50 16.54
CA LYS A 194 -2.52 -0.69 16.10
C LYS A 194 -2.81 0.20 14.89
N PRO A 195 -3.56 -0.28 13.89
CA PRO A 195 -3.77 0.45 12.67
C PRO A 195 -4.58 1.72 12.90
N VAL A 196 -4.19 2.78 12.22
CA VAL A 196 -4.93 4.04 12.16
C VAL A 196 -5.53 4.15 10.77
N TYR A 197 -6.85 4.38 10.69
CA TYR A 197 -7.50 4.65 9.43
C TYR A 197 -7.06 6.02 8.93
N ASP A 198 -6.49 6.07 7.71
CA ASP A 198 -6.07 7.30 7.05
C ASP A 198 -7.33 8.09 6.66
N ASN A 199 -7.81 8.88 7.59
CA ASN A 199 -9.00 9.69 7.39
C ASN A 199 -8.56 10.96 6.68
N GLU A 200 -9.19 11.22 5.58
CA GLU A 200 -9.03 12.42 4.77
C GLU A 200 -9.36 13.72 5.53
N GLY A 201 -9.13 13.85 6.76
CA GLY A 201 -9.33 15.04 7.58
C GLY A 201 -9.77 16.29 6.80
N ASN A 202 -9.81 17.45 7.38
CA ASN A 202 -10.16 18.73 6.75
C ASN A 202 -9.15 19.24 5.68
N ARG A 203 -8.38 18.34 5.04
CA ARG A 203 -7.38 18.70 4.03
C ARG A 203 -7.91 18.37 2.64
N LEU A 204 -7.78 19.33 1.73
CA LEU A 204 -8.04 19.11 0.32
C LEU A 204 -6.98 18.17 -0.25
N ILE A 205 -7.41 17.01 -0.75
CA ILE A 205 -6.55 16.06 -1.43
C ILE A 205 -6.63 16.35 -2.91
N LEU A 206 -5.49 16.63 -3.51
CA LEU A 206 -5.35 16.82 -4.95
C LEU A 206 -4.43 15.71 -5.49
N GLY A 207 -4.90 14.96 -6.47
CA GLY A 207 -4.07 14.01 -7.20
C GLY A 207 -2.84 14.69 -7.80
N ASN A 208 -1.73 13.96 -7.95
CA ASN A 208 -0.47 14.52 -8.50
C ASN A 208 -0.66 15.12 -9.89
N HIS A 209 -1.56 14.58 -10.70
CA HIS A 209 -1.90 15.15 -11.99
C HIS A 209 -2.47 16.57 -11.86
N SER A 210 -3.42 16.78 -10.95
CA SER A 210 -4.00 18.10 -10.65
C SER A 210 -2.96 19.04 -10.06
N LEU A 211 -2.08 18.56 -9.17
CA LEU A 211 -0.99 19.34 -8.60
C LEU A 211 0.00 19.83 -9.69
N LYS A 212 0.31 18.99 -10.68
CA LYS A 212 1.14 19.33 -11.83
C LYS A 212 0.43 20.34 -12.76
N GLN A 213 -0.86 20.11 -13.06
CA GLN A 213 -1.65 21.02 -13.91
C GLN A 213 -1.80 22.41 -13.30
N LEU A 214 -1.96 22.49 -11.99
CA LEU A 214 -2.04 23.75 -11.24
C LEU A 214 -0.67 24.37 -10.96
N ASN A 215 0.42 23.78 -11.46
CA ASN A 215 1.80 24.20 -11.18
C ASN A 215 2.12 24.30 -9.67
N ILE A 216 1.45 23.51 -8.84
CA ILE A 216 1.76 23.44 -7.40
C ILE A 216 3.08 22.71 -7.20
N ILE A 217 3.28 21.58 -7.92
CA ILE A 217 4.55 20.86 -8.01
C ILE A 217 5.17 21.01 -9.40
N ASN A 218 6.48 20.87 -9.48
CA ASN A 218 7.20 21.05 -10.75
C ASN A 218 6.88 19.88 -11.71
N ASN A 219 6.44 20.21 -12.92
CA ASN A 219 6.14 19.25 -13.99
C ASN A 219 7.30 19.05 -14.99
N GLN A 220 8.50 19.51 -14.67
CA GLN A 220 9.70 19.47 -15.51
C GLN A 220 9.65 20.30 -16.81
N GLN A 221 8.51 20.89 -17.15
CA GLN A 221 8.37 21.73 -18.34
C GLN A 221 8.98 23.14 -18.14
N HIS A 222 9.01 23.61 -16.91
CA HIS A 222 9.55 24.91 -16.54
C HIS A 222 10.73 24.75 -15.58
N ARG A 223 11.80 25.52 -15.80
CA ARG A 223 12.99 25.53 -14.94
C ARG A 223 13.10 26.87 -14.22
N GLY A 224 13.48 26.86 -12.96
CA GLY A 224 13.74 28.06 -12.17
C GLY A 224 12.95 28.12 -10.87
N VAL A 225 13.22 29.10 -10.04
CA VAL A 225 12.60 29.27 -8.69
C VAL A 225 11.10 29.52 -8.79
N LEU A 226 10.62 30.07 -9.90
CA LEU A 226 9.20 30.34 -10.15
C LEU A 226 8.51 29.23 -10.99
N SER A 227 9.13 28.08 -11.09
CA SER A 227 8.57 26.96 -11.89
C SER A 227 7.33 26.33 -11.27
N SER A 228 7.18 26.39 -9.96
CA SER A 228 6.02 25.89 -9.23
C SER A 228 5.84 26.61 -7.90
N VAL A 229 4.65 26.50 -7.31
CA VAL A 229 4.35 27.06 -5.99
C VAL A 229 5.29 26.44 -4.93
N SER A 230 5.50 25.13 -4.99
CA SER A 230 6.40 24.43 -4.05
C SER A 230 7.84 24.93 -4.17
N SER A 231 8.36 25.16 -5.39
CA SER A 231 9.71 25.70 -5.60
C SER A 231 9.86 27.12 -5.07
N PHE A 232 8.81 27.92 -5.14
CA PHE A 232 8.81 29.29 -4.63
C PHE A 232 8.79 29.33 -3.09
N VAL A 233 7.97 28.48 -2.46
CA VAL A 233 7.77 28.45 -1.01
C VAL A 233 8.87 27.66 -0.29
N ASN A 234 9.41 26.63 -0.93
CA ASN A 234 10.42 25.77 -0.31
C ASN A 234 11.75 26.53 -0.17
N LYS A 235 12.10 26.87 1.07
CA LYS A 235 13.37 27.49 1.49
C LYS A 235 14.27 26.52 2.24
N CYS A 236 13.94 25.23 2.26
CA CYS A 236 14.73 24.24 2.96
C CYS A 236 16.05 23.96 2.22
N ASN A 237 17.15 23.88 2.98
CA ASN A 237 18.47 23.50 2.46
C ASN A 237 18.71 21.97 2.54
N THR A 238 17.80 21.23 3.15
CA THR A 238 17.84 19.78 3.25
C THR A 238 16.76 19.16 2.37
N PRO A 239 17.02 18.04 1.70
CA PRO A 239 15.96 17.30 1.00
C PRO A 239 14.90 16.84 2.02
N MET A 240 13.65 16.99 1.65
CA MET A 240 12.52 16.40 2.42
C MET A 240 12.41 14.94 2.07
#